data_33856161230ed0962bfdbc4eed57c2ce
#
_entry.id   33856161230ed0962bfdbc4eed57c2ce
#
_cell.length_a   1.000
_cell.length_b   1.000
_cell.length_c   1.000
_cell.angle_alpha   90.00
_cell.angle_beta   90.00
_cell.angle_gamma   90.00
#
_symmetry.space_group_name_H-M   'P 1'
#
loop_
_entity.id
_entity.type
_entity.pdbx_description
1 polymer ?
#
loop_
_entity_poly.entity_id
_entity_poly.type
_entity_poly.pdbx_seq_one_letter_code
_entity_poly.pdbx_strand_id
1 'polypeptide(L)' 'MEEKDIKQLTYNEAITELETILRTMQSDQCDIDRLAGLTRRATALIAECRSRLVATDEELKAILADL' A
#
# COMPACT_ATOMS: atom_id res chain seq x y z
N MET A 1 -1.22 18.64 7.40
CA MET A 1 -0.44 18.00 6.34
C MET A 1 -1.32 17.04 5.58
N GLU A 2 -1.44 17.24 4.29
CA GLU A 2 -2.32 16.42 3.48
C GLU A 2 -1.61 15.14 3.06
N GLU A 3 -2.28 14.01 3.24
CA GLU A 3 -1.79 12.75 2.74
C GLU A 3 -2.08 12.66 1.25
N LYS A 4 -1.13 12.13 0.50
CA LYS A 4 -1.35 11.87 -0.91
C LYS A 4 -2.41 10.80 -1.08
N ASP A 5 -3.24 10.95 -2.11
CA ASP A 5 -4.12 9.87 -2.53
C ASP A 5 -3.27 8.64 -2.85
N ILE A 6 -3.70 7.48 -2.39
CA ILE A 6 -3.00 6.22 -2.59
C ILE A 6 -2.68 5.98 -4.06
N LYS A 7 -3.58 6.35 -4.96
CA LYS A 7 -3.38 6.16 -6.39
C LYS A 7 -2.28 7.05 -6.98
N GLN A 8 -1.91 8.11 -6.27
CA GLN A 8 -0.83 9.02 -6.69
C GLN A 8 0.53 8.60 -6.19
N LEU A 9 0.59 7.64 -5.28
CA LEU A 9 1.85 7.13 -4.75
C LEU A 9 2.51 6.20 -5.75
N THR A 10 3.83 6.24 -5.81
CA THR A 10 4.57 5.17 -6.49
C THR A 10 4.46 3.90 -5.66
N TYR A 11 4.75 2.76 -6.26
CA TYR A 11 4.75 1.49 -5.54
C TYR A 11 5.69 1.55 -4.33
N ASN A 12 6.90 2.08 -4.51
CA ASN A 12 7.87 2.20 -3.42
C ASN A 12 7.37 3.13 -2.31
N GLU A 13 6.72 4.24 -2.67
CA GLU A 13 6.14 5.14 -1.68
C GLU A 13 5.04 4.45 -0.88
N ALA A 14 4.19 3.68 -1.55
CA ALA A 14 3.12 2.93 -0.89
C ALA A 14 3.68 1.89 0.08
N ILE A 15 4.70 1.16 -0.32
CA ILE A 15 5.35 0.16 0.53
C ILE A 15 6.02 0.83 1.73
N THR A 16 6.69 1.96 1.53
CA THR A 16 7.33 2.70 2.62
C THR A 16 6.30 3.18 3.63
N GLU A 17 5.18 3.71 3.16
CA GLU A 17 4.10 4.14 4.05
C GLU A 17 3.53 2.96 4.83
N LEU A 18 3.31 1.82 4.17
CA LEU A 18 2.82 0.62 4.81
C LEU A 18 3.76 0.14 5.92
N GLU A 19 5.06 0.12 5.65
CA GLU A 19 6.06 -0.25 6.65
C GLU A 19 6.03 0.68 7.86
N THR A 20 5.88 1.97 7.63
CA THR A 20 5.78 2.97 8.70
C THR A 20 4.53 2.73 9.54
N ILE A 21 3.41 2.43 8.90
CA ILE A 21 2.16 2.11 9.59
C ILE A 21 2.33 0.87 10.47
N LEU A 22 2.93 -0.18 9.93
CA LEU A 22 3.15 -1.42 10.69
C LEU A 22 4.04 -1.20 11.91
N ARG A 23 5.09 -0.39 11.78
CA ARG A 23 5.94 -0.03 12.93
C ARG A 23 5.16 0.73 13.99
N THR A 24 4.34 1.68 13.55
CA THR A 24 3.51 2.45 14.48
C THR A 24 2.53 1.56 15.22
N MET A 25 1.92 0.60 14.51
CA MET A 25 0.98 -0.35 15.11
C MET A 25 1.63 -1.28 16.14
N GLN A 26 2.92 -1.55 15.98
CA GLN A 26 3.68 -2.37 16.92
C GLN A 26 4.14 -1.58 18.13
N SER A 27 3.98 -0.26 18.12
CA SER A 27 4.34 0.61 19.22
C SER A 27 3.31 0.51 20.35
N ASP A 28 3.78 0.45 21.59
CA ASP A 28 2.91 0.43 22.77
C ASP A 28 2.17 1.75 22.98
N GLN A 29 2.54 2.79 22.26
CA GLN A 29 1.94 4.12 22.41
C GLN A 29 0.78 4.37 21.44
N CYS A 30 0.44 3.39 20.62
CA CYS A 30 -0.65 3.53 19.66
C CYS A 30 -1.99 3.29 20.36
N ASP A 31 -2.86 4.31 20.40
CA ASP A 31 -4.20 4.16 20.97
C ASP A 31 -5.16 3.47 19.98
N ILE A 32 -6.32 3.07 20.51
CA ILE A 32 -7.31 2.29 19.72
C ILE A 32 -7.84 3.08 18.53
N ASP A 33 -8.14 4.37 18.72
CA ASP A 33 -8.68 5.20 17.65
C ASP A 33 -7.66 5.38 16.54
N ARG A 34 -6.42 5.61 16.89
CA ARG A 34 -5.33 5.73 15.94
C ARG A 34 -5.09 4.41 15.22
N LEU A 35 -5.14 3.31 15.96
CA LEU A 35 -4.97 1.97 15.40
C LEU A 35 -6.04 1.67 14.33
N ALA A 36 -7.28 2.03 14.59
CA ALA A 36 -8.36 1.84 13.63
C ALA A 36 -8.13 2.61 12.33
N GLY A 37 -7.69 3.87 12.43
CA GLY A 37 -7.35 4.69 11.28
C GLY A 37 -6.17 4.13 10.48
N LEU A 38 -5.12 3.70 11.18
CA LEU A 38 -3.95 3.09 10.56
C LEU A 38 -4.30 1.79 9.86
N THR A 39 -5.16 0.98 10.45
CA THR A 39 -5.61 -0.28 9.86
C THR A 39 -6.35 -0.03 8.55
N ARG A 40 -7.24 0.95 8.52
CA ARG A 40 -7.95 1.32 7.29
C ARG A 40 -6.99 1.77 6.19
N ARG A 41 -6.02 2.60 6.54
CA ARG A 41 -5.03 3.08 5.58
C ARG A 41 -4.16 1.93 5.07
N ALA A 42 -3.71 1.05 5.97
CA ALA A 42 -2.91 -0.11 5.62
C ALA A 42 -3.67 -1.04 4.68
N THR A 43 -4.95 -1.30 4.95
CA THR A 43 -5.80 -2.13 4.10
C THR A 43 -5.92 -1.56 2.70
N ALA A 44 -6.13 -0.25 2.60
CA ALA A 44 -6.23 0.43 1.31
C ALA A 44 -4.90 0.39 0.54
N LEU A 45 -3.77 0.56 1.23
CA LEU A 45 -2.45 0.47 0.60
C LEU A 45 -2.18 -0.94 0.08
N ILE A 46 -2.53 -1.96 0.87
CA ILE A 46 -2.35 -3.36 0.45
C ILE A 46 -3.19 -3.65 -0.78
N ALA A 47 -4.44 -3.21 -0.80
CA ALA A 47 -5.33 -3.41 -1.95
C ALA A 47 -4.77 -2.76 -3.21
N GLU A 48 -4.26 -1.54 -3.10
CA GLU A 48 -3.66 -0.83 -4.24
C GLU A 48 -2.39 -1.53 -4.73
N CYS A 49 -1.53 -1.98 -3.81
CA CYS A 49 -0.31 -2.69 -4.19
C CYS A 49 -0.65 -4.00 -4.92
N ARG A 50 -1.64 -4.73 -4.44
CA ARG A 50 -2.09 -5.96 -5.12
C ARG A 50 -2.61 -5.66 -6.52
N SER A 51 -3.42 -4.62 -6.64
CA SER A 51 -3.98 -4.22 -7.94
C SER A 51 -2.87 -3.91 -8.94
N ARG A 52 -1.84 -3.20 -8.52
CA ARG A 52 -0.71 -2.86 -9.38
C ARG A 52 0.10 -4.08 -9.79
N LEU A 53 0.30 -5.02 -8.86
CA LEU A 53 1.04 -6.24 -9.16
C LEU A 53 0.29 -7.12 -10.15
N VAL A 54 -1.03 -7.24 -10.02
CA VAL A 54 -1.86 -7.99 -10.98
C VAL A 54 -1.78 -7.35 -12.37
N ALA A 55 -1.93 -6.04 -12.44
CA ALA A 55 -1.87 -5.32 -13.71
C ALA A 55 -0.50 -5.49 -14.38
N THR A 56 0.59 -5.39 -13.60
CA THR A 56 1.95 -5.57 -14.09
C THR A 56 2.16 -7.00 -14.60
N ASP A 57 1.64 -7.99 -13.87
CA ASP A 57 1.74 -9.39 -14.27
C ASP A 57 1.02 -9.64 -15.59
N GLU A 58 -0.16 -9.07 -15.77
CA GLU A 58 -0.93 -9.19 -17.01
C GLU A 58 -0.20 -8.54 -18.19
N GLU A 59 0.38 -7.36 -17.98
CA GLU A 59 1.18 -6.67 -18.99
C GLU A 59 2.39 -7.51 -19.40
N LEU A 60 3.07 -8.08 -18.42
CA LEU A 60 4.24 -8.91 -18.67
C LEU A 60 3.86 -10.16 -19.46
N LYS A 61 2.76 -10.80 -19.10
CA LYS A 61 2.26 -11.97 -19.82
C LYS A 61 1.92 -11.64 -21.28
N ALA A 62 1.34 -10.50 -21.52
CA ALA A 62 1.02 -10.05 -22.87
C ALA A 62 2.29 -9.85 -23.70
N ILE A 63 3.31 -9.25 -23.13
CA ILE A 63 4.59 -9.05 -23.80
C ILE A 63 5.25 -10.39 -24.12
N LEU A 64 5.26 -11.30 -23.16
CA LEU A 64 5.86 -12.63 -23.36
C LEU A 64 5.11 -13.46 -24.40
N ALA A 65 3.79 -13.26 -24.51
CA ALA A 65 2.98 -13.97 -25.49
C ALA A 65 3.31 -13.56 -26.93
N ASP A 66 3.81 -12.33 -27.13
CA ASP A 66 4.21 -11.85 -28.45
C ASP A 66 5.63 -12.29 -28.87
N LEU A 67 6.36 -12.87 -27.96
CA LEU A 67 7.67 -13.41 -28.28
C LEU A 67 7.55 -14.81 -28.85
#